data_8b8a0270a5ac3f1fd7e61b532b58fe48
#
_entry.id   8b8a0270a5ac3f1fd7e61b532b58fe48
#
_cell.length_a   1.000
_cell.length_b   1.000
_cell.length_c   1.000
_cell.angle_alpha   90.00
_cell.angle_beta   90.00
_cell.angle_gamma   90.00
#
_symmetry.space_group_name_H-M   'P 1'
#
loop_
_entity.id
_entity.type
_entity.pdbx_description
1 polymer ?
#
loop_
_entity_poly.entity_id
_entity_poly.type
_entity_poly.pdbx_seq_one_letter_code
_entity_poly.pdbx_strand_id
1 'polypeptide(L)'
;MFQQEINQYLTTHHYTRIDLKAVLFDMDGVLFDSMKNHATAWHKAMKQYGMSLSKEEAYLHEGRTGAATINIVSQRERGYEANEEEIKRIYQTKSDIFNQLPKADPMPGAFEVLKKIKADGLIPMVVTGSGQLSLLDKLKHYFPDIFQRELMVTAFDVKYGKPNPEPYLVALQKAGIQANEAVVIENAPLGVRAGVAAGIFTIALNTGPLPNDVLLQEGANILFPSMAAFNENWETCRQSLQDTSL
;
A
#
# COMPACT_ATOMS: atom_id res chain seq x y z
N MET A 1 -13.98 20.46 3.16
CA MET A 1 -12.63 20.28 2.57
C MET A 1 -12.77 19.12 1.59
N PHE A 2 -11.94 18.92 0.61
CA PHE A 2 -11.93 17.78 -0.35
C PHE A 2 -13.17 17.60 -1.25
N GLN A 3 -14.08 18.57 -1.31
CA GLN A 3 -15.31 18.49 -2.08
C GLN A 3 -15.05 18.33 -3.59
N GLN A 4 -14.05 19.03 -4.10
CA GLN A 4 -13.71 19.02 -5.53
C GLN A 4 -13.18 17.64 -5.95
N GLU A 5 -12.28 17.06 -5.18
CA GLU A 5 -11.67 15.75 -5.42
C GLU A 5 -12.73 14.63 -5.35
N ILE A 6 -13.64 14.73 -4.37
CA ILE A 6 -14.75 13.78 -4.23
C ILE A 6 -15.71 13.89 -5.38
N ASN A 7 -16.15 15.11 -5.76
CA ASN A 7 -17.04 15.32 -6.90
C ASN A 7 -16.43 14.80 -8.21
N GLN A 8 -15.12 15.03 -8.41
CA GLN A 8 -14.41 14.53 -9.58
C GLN A 8 -14.43 12.99 -9.62
N TYR A 9 -14.15 12.33 -8.49
CA TYR A 9 -14.21 10.87 -8.38
C TYR A 9 -15.62 10.35 -8.68
N LEU A 10 -16.64 10.90 -8.04
CA LEU A 10 -18.03 10.49 -8.23
C LEU A 10 -18.46 10.62 -9.70
N THR A 11 -18.14 11.75 -10.33
CA THR A 11 -18.44 12.00 -11.74
C THR A 11 -17.73 11.00 -12.66
N THR A 12 -16.42 10.76 -12.42
CA THR A 12 -15.61 9.86 -13.24
C THR A 12 -16.11 8.42 -13.20
N HIS A 13 -16.56 7.97 -12.03
CA HIS A 13 -16.99 6.58 -11.82
C HIS A 13 -18.53 6.41 -11.89
N HIS A 14 -19.27 7.47 -12.18
CA HIS A 14 -20.75 7.47 -12.26
C HIS A 14 -21.42 7.02 -10.95
N TYR A 15 -20.82 7.37 -9.81
CA TYR A 15 -21.42 7.16 -8.50
C TYR A 15 -22.17 8.42 -8.05
N THR A 16 -23.23 8.23 -7.27
CA THR A 16 -23.99 9.34 -6.67
C THR A 16 -23.41 9.77 -5.33
N ARG A 17 -22.75 8.86 -4.61
CA ARG A 17 -22.11 9.10 -3.30
C ARG A 17 -21.07 8.03 -2.99
N ILE A 18 -20.24 8.32 -1.98
CA ILE A 18 -19.41 7.33 -1.29
C ILE A 18 -20.18 6.86 -0.05
N ASP A 19 -20.46 5.56 0.03
CA ASP A 19 -21.12 4.92 1.19
C ASP A 19 -20.06 4.16 1.99
N LEU A 20 -19.16 4.91 2.63
CA LEU A 20 -17.92 4.39 3.21
C LEU A 20 -18.18 3.31 4.27
N LYS A 21 -17.63 2.09 4.06
CA LYS A 21 -17.72 0.93 4.93
C LYS A 21 -16.35 0.38 5.34
N ALA A 22 -15.33 0.55 4.49
CA ALA A 22 -14.00 0.02 4.74
C ALA A 22 -12.88 0.98 4.37
N VAL A 23 -11.75 0.84 5.06
CA VAL A 23 -10.50 1.55 4.78
C VAL A 23 -9.40 0.52 4.53
N LEU A 24 -8.88 0.50 3.30
CA LEU A 24 -7.92 -0.49 2.80
C LEU A 24 -6.51 0.10 2.88
N PHE A 25 -5.72 -0.38 3.80
CA PHE A 25 -4.36 0.12 4.05
C PHE A 25 -3.31 -0.74 3.35
N ASP A 26 -2.39 -0.12 2.61
CA ASP A 26 -1.09 -0.73 2.43
C ASP A 26 -0.38 -0.84 3.79
N MET A 27 0.70 -1.60 3.84
CA MET A 27 1.41 -1.87 5.08
C MET A 27 2.73 -1.13 5.20
N ASP A 28 3.61 -1.33 4.23
CA ASP A 28 5.00 -0.86 4.29
C ASP A 28 5.06 0.61 3.85
N GLY A 29 5.48 1.51 4.74
CA GLY A 29 5.43 2.95 4.51
C GLY A 29 4.08 3.60 4.84
N VAL A 30 3.04 2.81 5.14
CA VAL A 30 1.72 3.29 5.59
C VAL A 30 1.49 2.97 7.06
N LEU A 31 1.45 1.70 7.42
CA LEU A 31 1.28 1.26 8.82
C LEU A 31 2.62 1.17 9.58
N PHE A 32 3.71 0.87 8.87
CA PHE A 32 5.06 0.73 9.44
C PHE A 32 6.08 1.56 8.67
N ASP A 33 7.03 2.19 9.38
CA ASP A 33 8.20 2.88 8.78
C ASP A 33 9.27 1.87 8.33
N SER A 34 8.87 0.97 7.43
CA SER A 34 9.69 -0.16 6.97
C SER A 34 10.40 0.09 5.65
N MET A 35 10.02 1.12 4.88
CA MET A 35 10.53 1.31 3.53
C MET A 35 12.03 1.58 3.45
N LYS A 36 12.63 2.27 4.43
CA LYS A 36 14.09 2.44 4.51
C LYS A 36 14.82 1.10 4.60
N ASN A 37 14.23 0.15 5.33
CA ASN A 37 14.77 -1.20 5.46
C ASN A 37 14.59 -1.99 4.16
N HIS A 38 13.42 -1.91 3.53
CA HIS A 38 13.17 -2.52 2.22
C HIS A 38 14.14 -2.00 1.16
N ALA A 39 14.29 -0.69 1.04
CA ALA A 39 15.21 -0.05 0.11
C ALA A 39 16.67 -0.48 0.35
N THR A 40 17.10 -0.55 1.62
CA THR A 40 18.43 -1.01 1.98
C THR A 40 18.65 -2.48 1.65
N ALA A 41 17.65 -3.34 1.94
CA ALA A 41 17.75 -4.77 1.67
C ALA A 41 17.77 -5.06 0.16
N TRP A 42 16.93 -4.41 -0.62
CA TRP A 42 16.92 -4.52 -2.07
C TRP A 42 18.23 -4.07 -2.69
N HIS A 43 18.72 -2.87 -2.32
CA HIS A 43 20.00 -2.36 -2.81
C HIS A 43 21.15 -3.33 -2.56
N LYS A 44 21.28 -3.83 -1.31
CA LYS A 44 22.33 -4.77 -0.93
C LYS A 44 22.18 -6.12 -1.62
N ALA A 45 20.98 -6.66 -1.70
CA ALA A 45 20.74 -7.94 -2.36
C ALA A 45 21.09 -7.87 -3.85
N MET A 46 20.55 -6.89 -4.59
CA MET A 46 20.86 -6.74 -6.02
C MET A 46 22.36 -6.59 -6.27
N LYS A 47 23.06 -5.82 -5.44
CA LYS A 47 24.51 -5.65 -5.54
C LYS A 47 25.26 -6.96 -5.40
N GLN A 48 24.84 -7.90 -4.52
CA GLN A 48 25.47 -9.22 -4.38
C GLN A 48 25.37 -10.09 -5.63
N TYR A 49 24.34 -9.85 -6.45
CA TYR A 49 24.15 -10.55 -7.73
C TYR A 49 24.62 -9.74 -8.95
N GLY A 50 25.44 -8.68 -8.72
CA GLY A 50 26.03 -7.87 -9.79
C GLY A 50 25.02 -6.99 -10.54
N MET A 51 23.88 -6.68 -9.91
CA MET A 51 22.85 -5.81 -10.45
C MET A 51 22.75 -4.50 -9.67
N SER A 52 22.36 -3.42 -10.34
CA SER A 52 22.21 -2.10 -9.73
C SER A 52 20.74 -1.80 -9.47
N LEU A 53 20.43 -1.47 -8.21
CA LEU A 53 19.13 -0.92 -7.79
C LEU A 53 19.42 0.11 -6.70
N SER A 54 19.14 1.39 -6.96
CA SER A 54 19.33 2.43 -5.95
C SER A 54 18.27 2.32 -4.85
N LYS A 55 18.53 2.97 -3.70
CA LYS A 55 17.52 3.01 -2.64
C LYS A 55 16.29 3.82 -3.06
N GLU A 56 16.48 4.89 -3.78
CA GLU A 56 15.41 5.74 -4.33
C GLU A 56 14.57 4.96 -5.34
N GLU A 57 15.22 4.20 -6.21
CA GLU A 57 14.54 3.35 -7.19
C GLU A 57 13.69 2.26 -6.50
N ALA A 58 14.13 1.74 -5.35
CA ALA A 58 13.36 0.76 -4.61
C ALA A 58 11.97 1.27 -4.18
N TYR A 59 11.83 2.57 -3.90
CA TYR A 59 10.51 3.18 -3.62
C TYR A 59 9.59 3.22 -4.85
N LEU A 60 10.15 3.31 -6.06
CA LEU A 60 9.36 3.24 -7.30
C LEU A 60 8.85 1.82 -7.59
N HIS A 61 9.50 0.81 -7.04
CA HIS A 61 9.12 -0.60 -7.18
C HIS A 61 8.28 -1.11 -6.00
N GLU A 62 8.00 -0.29 -5.02
CA GLU A 62 7.16 -0.67 -3.88
C GLU A 62 5.77 -1.14 -4.33
N GLY A 63 5.26 -2.17 -3.65
CA GLY A 63 3.99 -2.81 -4.00
C GLY A 63 4.10 -3.92 -5.06
N ARG A 64 5.21 -4.01 -5.81
CA ARG A 64 5.47 -5.14 -6.72
C ARG A 64 5.76 -6.42 -5.95
N THR A 65 5.48 -7.55 -6.59
CA THR A 65 6.03 -8.84 -6.12
C THR A 65 7.56 -8.84 -6.25
N GLY A 66 8.23 -9.60 -5.37
CA GLY A 66 9.69 -9.73 -5.43
C GLY A 66 10.18 -10.25 -6.78
N ALA A 67 9.46 -11.19 -7.38
CA ALA A 67 9.76 -11.73 -8.70
C ALA A 67 9.71 -10.64 -9.79
N ALA A 68 8.68 -9.81 -9.79
CA ALA A 68 8.55 -8.74 -10.78
C ALA A 68 9.67 -7.69 -10.64
N THR A 69 10.03 -7.31 -9.42
CA THR A 69 11.16 -6.39 -9.18
C THR A 69 12.47 -6.98 -9.68
N ILE A 70 12.74 -8.27 -9.36
CA ILE A 70 13.96 -8.96 -9.79
C ILE A 70 14.03 -9.02 -11.32
N ASN A 71 12.93 -9.38 -11.98
CA ASN A 71 12.89 -9.51 -13.43
C ASN A 71 13.10 -8.17 -14.15
N ILE A 72 12.50 -7.07 -13.67
CA ILE A 72 12.72 -5.74 -14.24
C ILE A 72 14.19 -5.36 -14.16
N VAL A 73 14.83 -5.55 -13.01
CA VAL A 73 16.24 -5.21 -12.82
C VAL A 73 17.13 -6.14 -13.65
N SER A 74 16.85 -7.45 -13.67
CA SER A 74 17.61 -8.43 -14.46
C SER A 74 17.51 -8.13 -15.96
N GLN A 75 16.31 -7.86 -16.47
CA GLN A 75 16.12 -7.50 -17.87
C GLN A 75 16.89 -6.23 -18.25
N ARG A 76 16.89 -5.22 -17.38
CA ARG A 76 17.63 -3.97 -17.61
C ARG A 76 19.15 -4.18 -17.60
N GLU A 77 19.67 -4.91 -16.61
CA GLU A 77 21.12 -5.03 -16.37
C GLU A 77 21.78 -6.14 -17.21
N ARG A 78 21.02 -7.17 -17.59
CA ARG A 78 21.56 -8.39 -18.22
C ARG A 78 20.92 -8.73 -19.55
N GLY A 79 19.78 -8.11 -19.91
CA GLY A 79 19.05 -8.36 -21.14
C GLY A 79 18.14 -9.60 -21.12
N TYR A 80 17.97 -10.24 -19.96
CA TYR A 80 17.05 -11.39 -19.78
C TYR A 80 16.41 -11.41 -18.40
N GLU A 81 15.27 -12.07 -18.28
CA GLU A 81 14.61 -12.31 -17.00
C GLU A 81 15.31 -13.42 -16.21
N ALA A 82 15.36 -13.28 -14.89
CA ALA A 82 15.86 -14.30 -14.00
C ALA A 82 14.93 -15.53 -14.01
N ASN A 83 15.50 -16.73 -13.93
CA ASN A 83 14.70 -17.95 -13.78
C ASN A 83 14.17 -18.09 -12.34
N GLU A 84 13.23 -19.02 -12.12
CA GLU A 84 12.58 -19.21 -10.83
C GLU A 84 13.56 -19.48 -9.67
N GLU A 85 14.60 -20.27 -9.91
CA GLU A 85 15.62 -20.59 -8.91
C GLU A 85 16.43 -19.35 -8.53
N GLU A 86 16.81 -18.54 -9.50
CA GLU A 86 17.53 -17.28 -9.28
C GLU A 86 16.66 -16.26 -8.57
N ILE A 87 15.40 -16.11 -8.97
CA ILE A 87 14.41 -15.26 -8.28
C ILE A 87 14.32 -15.67 -6.80
N LYS A 88 14.18 -16.96 -6.53
CA LYS A 88 14.08 -17.47 -5.16
C LYS A 88 15.32 -17.14 -4.34
N ARG A 89 16.52 -17.32 -4.90
CA ARG A 89 17.79 -17.01 -4.22
C ARG A 89 17.94 -15.52 -3.92
N ILE A 90 17.69 -14.67 -4.92
CA ILE A 90 17.79 -13.22 -4.75
C ILE A 90 16.80 -12.72 -3.71
N TYR A 91 15.54 -13.20 -3.78
CA TYR A 91 14.52 -12.81 -2.83
C TYR A 91 14.81 -13.30 -1.41
N GLN A 92 15.35 -14.51 -1.26
CA GLN A 92 15.81 -15.02 0.03
C GLN A 92 16.92 -14.14 0.61
N THR A 93 17.93 -13.80 -0.21
CA THR A 93 19.01 -12.88 0.20
C THR A 93 18.47 -11.53 0.66
N LYS A 94 17.52 -10.96 -0.08
CA LYS A 94 16.84 -9.72 0.30
C LYS A 94 16.12 -9.86 1.64
N SER A 95 15.44 -10.97 1.85
CA SER A 95 14.69 -11.24 3.08
C SER A 95 15.62 -11.42 4.28
N ASP A 96 16.73 -12.13 4.10
CA ASP A 96 17.74 -12.34 5.14
C ASP A 96 18.39 -11.01 5.56
N ILE A 97 18.73 -10.16 4.60
CA ILE A 97 19.26 -8.82 4.87
C ILE A 97 18.21 -7.99 5.62
N PHE A 98 16.96 -8.00 5.15
CA PHE A 98 15.87 -7.27 5.79
C PHE A 98 15.66 -7.69 7.26
N ASN A 99 15.70 -9.00 7.53
CA ASN A 99 15.51 -9.55 8.86
C ASN A 99 16.67 -9.23 9.83
N GLN A 100 17.85 -8.86 9.33
CA GLN A 100 18.99 -8.42 10.12
C GLN A 100 18.96 -6.92 10.44
N LEU A 101 18.09 -6.15 9.78
CA LEU A 101 17.91 -4.73 10.06
C LEU A 101 17.04 -4.52 11.30
N PRO A 102 17.16 -3.37 11.98
CA PRO A 102 16.27 -3.03 13.09
C PRO A 102 14.80 -3.17 12.69
N LYS A 103 13.97 -3.68 13.60
CA LYS A 103 12.53 -3.78 13.34
C LYS A 103 11.95 -2.39 13.10
N ALA A 104 11.10 -2.29 12.09
CA ALA A 104 10.38 -1.04 11.83
C ALA A 104 9.27 -0.84 12.84
N ASP A 105 9.19 0.36 13.38
CA ASP A 105 8.11 0.80 14.26
C ASP A 105 6.84 1.14 13.46
N PRO A 106 5.68 1.21 14.10
CA PRO A 106 4.49 1.79 13.50
C PRO A 106 4.72 3.23 13.05
N MET A 107 4.08 3.60 11.95
CA MET A 107 4.05 5.01 11.54
C MET A 107 3.38 5.87 12.62
N PRO A 108 3.94 7.06 12.96
CA PRO A 108 3.29 7.99 13.88
C PRO A 108 1.87 8.33 13.40
N GLY A 109 0.88 8.16 14.27
CA GLY A 109 -0.53 8.38 13.97
C GLY A 109 -1.28 7.15 13.43
N ALA A 110 -0.58 6.06 13.06
CA ALA A 110 -1.23 4.88 12.50
C ALA A 110 -2.19 4.21 13.49
N PHE A 111 -1.78 3.98 14.73
CA PHE A 111 -2.63 3.34 15.71
C PHE A 111 -3.81 4.22 16.10
N GLU A 112 -3.60 5.52 16.21
CA GLU A 112 -4.62 6.50 16.54
C GLU A 112 -5.72 6.55 15.48
N VAL A 113 -5.37 6.64 14.20
CA VAL A 113 -6.37 6.68 13.13
C VAL A 113 -7.10 5.34 12.98
N LEU A 114 -6.41 4.21 13.16
CA LEU A 114 -7.04 2.90 13.12
C LEU A 114 -8.11 2.74 14.21
N LYS A 115 -7.85 3.26 15.43
CA LYS A 115 -8.85 3.28 16.51
C LYS A 115 -10.05 4.15 16.17
N LYS A 116 -9.84 5.33 15.57
CA LYS A 116 -10.92 6.22 15.12
C LYS A 116 -11.78 5.50 14.06
N ILE A 117 -11.16 4.92 13.05
CA ILE A 117 -11.84 4.17 11.97
C ILE A 117 -12.71 3.05 12.56
N LYS A 118 -12.20 2.29 13.52
CA LYS A 118 -12.99 1.26 14.20
C LYS A 118 -14.13 1.83 15.03
N ALA A 119 -13.89 2.93 15.74
CA ALA A 119 -14.92 3.61 16.53
C ALA A 119 -16.05 4.18 15.65
N ASP A 120 -15.72 4.58 14.41
CA ASP A 120 -16.68 5.02 13.40
C ASP A 120 -17.50 3.86 12.77
N GLY A 121 -17.24 2.60 13.21
CA GLY A 121 -17.93 1.41 12.69
C GLY A 121 -17.41 0.94 11.34
N LEU A 122 -16.28 1.47 10.87
CA LEU A 122 -15.67 1.10 9.60
C LEU A 122 -14.72 -0.10 9.76
N ILE A 123 -14.49 -0.83 8.67
CA ILE A 123 -13.64 -2.02 8.62
C ILE A 123 -12.24 -1.63 8.16
N PRO A 124 -11.22 -1.64 9.03
CA PRO A 124 -9.83 -1.50 8.58
C PRO A 124 -9.33 -2.83 8.01
N MET A 125 -8.75 -2.79 6.81
CA MET A 125 -8.18 -3.95 6.12
C MET A 125 -6.73 -3.69 5.72
N VAL A 126 -5.92 -4.74 5.69
CA VAL A 126 -4.54 -4.69 5.16
C VAL A 126 -4.50 -5.32 3.77
N VAL A 127 -3.90 -4.60 2.81
CA VAL A 127 -3.67 -5.06 1.43
C VAL A 127 -2.19 -4.87 1.09
N THR A 128 -1.41 -5.93 1.26
CA THR A 128 0.06 -5.88 1.14
C THR A 128 0.61 -6.86 0.11
N GLY A 129 1.68 -6.46 -0.59
CA GLY A 129 2.48 -7.36 -1.43
C GLY A 129 3.39 -8.32 -0.64
N SER A 130 3.40 -8.26 0.69
CA SER A 130 4.20 -9.16 1.53
C SER A 130 3.57 -10.54 1.63
N GLY A 131 4.41 -11.60 1.51
CA GLY A 131 4.05 -13.00 1.75
C GLY A 131 4.65 -13.56 3.05
N GLN A 132 4.95 -12.74 4.05
CA GLN A 132 5.57 -13.21 5.28
C GLN A 132 4.51 -13.71 6.28
N LEU A 133 4.67 -14.95 6.75
CA LEU A 133 3.75 -15.55 7.75
C LEU A 133 3.78 -14.80 9.10
N SER A 134 4.91 -14.19 9.46
CA SER A 134 5.07 -13.38 10.68
C SER A 134 4.32 -12.03 10.64
N LEU A 135 3.71 -11.70 9.51
CA LEU A 135 2.97 -10.45 9.33
C LEU A 135 1.80 -10.32 10.31
N LEU A 136 1.04 -11.40 10.48
CA LEU A 136 -0.09 -11.43 11.41
C LEU A 136 0.31 -11.18 12.85
N ASP A 137 1.43 -11.79 13.28
CA ASP A 137 1.92 -11.61 14.64
C ASP A 137 2.39 -10.17 14.86
N LYS A 138 3.04 -9.58 13.85
CA LYS A 138 3.45 -8.17 13.87
C LYS A 138 2.24 -7.24 13.97
N LEU A 139 1.21 -7.46 13.15
CA LEU A 139 -0.02 -6.65 13.19
C LEU A 139 -0.76 -6.80 14.54
N LYS A 140 -0.88 -8.02 15.07
CA LYS A 140 -1.49 -8.24 16.38
C LYS A 140 -0.70 -7.58 17.52
N HIS A 141 0.63 -7.59 17.43
CA HIS A 141 1.49 -6.99 18.46
C HIS A 141 1.33 -5.47 18.51
N TYR A 142 1.37 -4.79 17.36
CA TYR A 142 1.34 -3.32 17.29
C TYR A 142 -0.07 -2.74 17.20
N PHE A 143 -1.01 -3.48 16.63
CA PHE A 143 -2.41 -3.05 16.42
C PHE A 143 -3.38 -4.12 16.95
N PRO A 144 -3.39 -4.37 18.28
CA PRO A 144 -4.24 -5.40 18.85
C PRO A 144 -5.71 -5.12 18.54
N ASP A 145 -6.45 -6.18 18.19
CA ASP A 145 -7.88 -6.18 17.91
C ASP A 145 -8.35 -5.26 16.76
N ILE A 146 -7.44 -4.77 15.92
CA ILE A 146 -7.78 -3.90 14.79
C ILE A 146 -8.14 -4.73 13.55
N PHE A 147 -7.24 -5.61 13.11
CA PHE A 147 -7.38 -6.32 11.85
C PHE A 147 -7.94 -7.73 12.01
N GLN A 148 -8.80 -8.14 11.08
CA GLN A 148 -9.34 -9.49 10.98
C GLN A 148 -8.53 -10.25 9.91
N ARG A 149 -8.05 -11.45 10.26
CA ARG A 149 -7.22 -12.26 9.37
C ARG A 149 -7.90 -12.58 8.04
N GLU A 150 -9.19 -12.86 8.11
CA GLU A 150 -10.02 -13.28 6.97
C GLU A 150 -10.16 -12.17 5.93
N LEU A 151 -10.06 -10.91 6.36
CA LEU A 151 -10.17 -9.73 5.52
C LEU A 151 -8.83 -9.21 4.99
N MET A 152 -7.71 -9.78 5.47
CA MET A 152 -6.40 -9.38 4.96
C MET A 152 -6.16 -9.92 3.55
N VAL A 153 -5.45 -9.13 2.73
CA VAL A 153 -4.96 -9.53 1.41
C VAL A 153 -3.44 -9.45 1.41
N THR A 154 -2.80 -10.55 1.06
CA THR A 154 -1.35 -10.73 1.02
C THR A 154 -0.91 -11.22 -0.36
N ALA A 155 0.39 -11.38 -0.59
CA ALA A 155 0.91 -11.96 -1.82
C ALA A 155 0.39 -13.37 -2.12
N PHE A 156 -0.14 -14.11 -1.12
CA PHE A 156 -0.71 -15.44 -1.31
C PHE A 156 -2.16 -15.45 -1.81
N ASP A 157 -2.84 -14.31 -1.71
CA ASP A 157 -4.25 -14.18 -2.07
C ASP A 157 -4.45 -13.76 -3.55
N VAL A 158 -3.37 -13.37 -4.24
CA VAL A 158 -3.43 -12.75 -5.57
C VAL A 158 -2.45 -13.39 -6.54
N LYS A 159 -2.82 -13.39 -7.82
CA LYS A 159 -1.93 -13.79 -8.91
C LYS A 159 -1.01 -12.64 -9.34
N TYR A 160 -1.55 -11.44 -9.38
CA TYR A 160 -0.85 -10.24 -9.80
C TYR A 160 -0.81 -9.22 -8.66
N GLY A 161 0.40 -8.78 -8.30
CA GLY A 161 0.59 -7.68 -7.35
C GLY A 161 0.39 -6.30 -7.98
N LYS A 162 0.40 -5.26 -7.16
CA LYS A 162 0.39 -3.86 -7.60
C LYS A 162 1.45 -3.63 -8.70
N PRO A 163 1.17 -2.89 -9.75
CA PRO A 163 0.04 -1.99 -9.98
C PRO A 163 -1.24 -2.62 -10.52
N ASN A 164 -1.33 -3.96 -10.60
CA ASN A 164 -2.57 -4.61 -10.96
C ASN A 164 -3.62 -4.32 -9.89
N PRO A 165 -4.89 -4.04 -10.23
CA PRO A 165 -5.95 -3.77 -9.25
C PRO A 165 -6.37 -5.00 -8.44
N GLU A 166 -5.95 -6.21 -8.81
CA GLU A 166 -6.37 -7.48 -8.21
C GLU A 166 -6.30 -7.47 -6.67
N PRO A 167 -5.24 -6.99 -6.01
CA PRO A 167 -5.19 -6.98 -4.54
C PRO A 167 -6.36 -6.21 -3.90
N TYR A 168 -6.71 -5.06 -4.46
CA TYR A 168 -7.82 -4.24 -3.97
C TYR A 168 -9.19 -4.81 -4.36
N LEU A 169 -9.32 -5.40 -5.54
CA LEU A 169 -10.55 -6.10 -5.94
C LEU A 169 -10.82 -7.32 -5.05
N VAL A 170 -9.77 -8.08 -4.68
CA VAL A 170 -9.87 -9.19 -3.72
C VAL A 170 -10.27 -8.67 -2.34
N ALA A 171 -9.76 -7.51 -1.91
CA ALA A 171 -10.16 -6.90 -0.64
C ALA A 171 -11.65 -6.52 -0.64
N LEU A 172 -12.16 -5.90 -1.70
CA LEU A 172 -13.59 -5.61 -1.85
C LEU A 172 -14.43 -6.90 -1.81
N GLN A 173 -14.00 -7.94 -2.51
CA GLN A 173 -14.66 -9.24 -2.52
C GLN A 173 -14.72 -9.86 -1.12
N LYS A 174 -13.59 -9.88 -0.38
CA LYS A 174 -13.52 -10.42 0.98
C LYS A 174 -14.44 -9.67 1.95
N ALA A 175 -14.56 -8.35 1.79
CA ALA A 175 -15.44 -7.52 2.60
C ALA A 175 -16.91 -7.55 2.14
N GLY A 176 -17.21 -8.05 0.95
CA GLY A 176 -18.55 -8.07 0.37
C GLY A 176 -19.08 -6.67 0.03
N ILE A 177 -18.19 -5.75 -0.40
CA ILE A 177 -18.51 -4.35 -0.67
C ILE A 177 -18.13 -3.92 -2.10
N GLN A 178 -18.64 -2.75 -2.51
CA GLN A 178 -18.37 -2.12 -3.80
C GLN A 178 -17.21 -1.11 -3.69
N ALA A 179 -16.70 -0.66 -4.83
CA ALA A 179 -15.57 0.27 -4.88
C ALA A 179 -15.90 1.64 -4.22
N ASN A 180 -17.11 2.15 -4.38
CA ASN A 180 -17.55 3.38 -3.73
C ASN A 180 -17.90 3.22 -2.23
N GLU A 181 -17.70 2.05 -1.67
CA GLU A 181 -17.87 1.76 -0.24
C GLU A 181 -16.53 1.64 0.51
N ALA A 182 -15.43 1.88 -0.21
CA ALA A 182 -14.08 1.80 0.36
C ALA A 182 -13.24 3.03 0.02
N VAL A 183 -12.19 3.25 0.80
CA VAL A 183 -11.06 4.12 0.45
C VAL A 183 -9.76 3.34 0.59
N VAL A 184 -8.80 3.65 -0.29
CA VAL A 184 -7.44 3.10 -0.24
C VAL A 184 -6.50 4.12 0.40
N ILE A 185 -5.62 3.65 1.29
CA ILE A 185 -4.53 4.45 1.88
C ILE A 185 -3.21 3.85 1.41
N GLU A 186 -2.45 4.63 0.67
CA GLU A 186 -1.23 4.20 -0.02
C GLU A 186 -0.10 5.23 0.06
N ASN A 187 1.15 4.77 -0.06
CA ASN A 187 2.33 5.65 -0.13
C ASN A 187 3.18 5.42 -1.38
N ALA A 188 2.91 4.35 -2.12
CA ALA A 188 3.70 3.93 -3.27
C ALA A 188 2.99 4.24 -4.59
N PRO A 189 3.72 4.70 -5.64
CA PRO A 189 3.11 5.01 -6.94
C PRO A 189 2.32 3.83 -7.52
N LEU A 190 2.86 2.63 -7.44
CA LEU A 190 2.21 1.43 -7.98
C LEU A 190 0.98 1.02 -7.17
N GLY A 191 1.00 1.27 -5.87
CA GLY A 191 -0.15 1.03 -5.02
C GLY A 191 -1.28 2.02 -5.26
N VAL A 192 -0.95 3.31 -5.42
CA VAL A 192 -1.92 4.34 -5.85
C VAL A 192 -2.56 3.95 -7.18
N ARG A 193 -1.74 3.59 -8.19
CA ARG A 193 -2.24 3.12 -9.50
C ARG A 193 -3.18 1.92 -9.36
N ALA A 194 -2.85 0.97 -8.49
CA ALA A 194 -3.69 -0.22 -8.26
C ALA A 194 -5.05 0.16 -7.62
N GLY A 195 -5.06 1.05 -6.62
CA GLY A 195 -6.28 1.54 -5.98
C GLY A 195 -7.18 2.28 -6.96
N VAL A 196 -6.61 3.19 -7.74
CA VAL A 196 -7.32 3.94 -8.79
C VAL A 196 -7.85 2.99 -9.88
N ALA A 197 -7.04 2.03 -10.34
CA ALA A 197 -7.47 1.04 -11.33
C ALA A 197 -8.57 0.10 -10.80
N ALA A 198 -8.67 -0.10 -9.49
CA ALA A 198 -9.77 -0.82 -8.86
C ALA A 198 -11.06 0.03 -8.76
N GLY A 199 -11.01 1.30 -9.17
CA GLY A 199 -12.15 2.23 -9.09
C GLY A 199 -12.43 2.74 -7.69
N ILE A 200 -11.46 2.67 -6.77
CA ILE A 200 -11.63 3.04 -5.37
C ILE A 200 -11.04 4.44 -5.13
N PHE A 201 -11.72 5.26 -4.32
CA PHE A 201 -11.18 6.54 -3.90
C PHE A 201 -9.85 6.33 -3.17
N THR A 202 -8.77 6.90 -3.72
CA THR A 202 -7.41 6.62 -3.26
C THR A 202 -6.77 7.84 -2.63
N ILE A 203 -6.36 7.70 -1.37
CA ILE A 203 -5.65 8.70 -0.59
C ILE A 203 -4.17 8.31 -0.52
N ALA A 204 -3.31 9.19 -1.00
CA ALA A 204 -1.87 9.00 -0.91
C ALA A 204 -1.29 9.63 0.35
N LEU A 205 -0.31 8.96 0.95
CA LEU A 205 0.52 9.47 2.04
C LEU A 205 1.96 9.58 1.55
N ASN A 206 2.52 10.78 1.43
CA ASN A 206 3.92 10.91 1.03
C ASN A 206 4.85 10.72 2.24
N THR A 207 5.11 9.48 2.58
CA THR A 207 5.98 9.07 3.70
C THR A 207 7.41 8.73 3.25
N GLY A 208 7.69 8.85 1.95
CA GLY A 208 8.97 8.53 1.35
C GLY A 208 9.71 9.76 0.77
N PRO A 209 10.80 9.53 0.06
CA PRO A 209 11.60 10.60 -0.53
C PRO A 209 11.09 11.08 -1.90
N LEU A 210 10.04 10.46 -2.44
CA LEU A 210 9.54 10.79 -3.78
C LEU A 210 8.83 12.16 -3.79
N PRO A 211 8.93 12.92 -4.89
CA PRO A 211 8.13 14.13 -5.06
C PRO A 211 6.62 13.83 -5.01
N ASN A 212 5.83 14.76 -4.48
CA ASN A 212 4.37 14.63 -4.40
C ASN A 212 3.72 14.32 -5.76
N ASP A 213 4.24 14.94 -6.81
CA ASP A 213 3.72 14.80 -8.17
C ASP A 213 3.74 13.36 -8.67
N VAL A 214 4.68 12.54 -8.20
CA VAL A 214 4.76 11.12 -8.57
C VAL A 214 3.51 10.36 -8.12
N LEU A 215 3.00 10.63 -6.91
CA LEU A 215 1.79 10.01 -6.39
C LEU A 215 0.51 10.60 -7.02
N LEU A 216 0.49 11.91 -7.25
CA LEU A 216 -0.64 12.59 -7.89
C LEU A 216 -0.81 12.18 -9.36
N GLN A 217 0.28 11.99 -10.10
CA GLN A 217 0.26 11.50 -11.49
C GLN A 217 -0.27 10.06 -11.62
N GLU A 218 -0.20 9.27 -10.56
CA GLU A 218 -0.82 7.94 -10.53
C GLU A 218 -2.33 7.99 -10.23
N GLY A 219 -2.88 9.17 -10.02
CA GLY A 219 -4.31 9.42 -9.86
C GLY A 219 -4.81 9.46 -8.42
N ALA A 220 -3.93 9.66 -7.42
CA ALA A 220 -4.36 9.87 -6.04
C ALA A 220 -5.36 11.01 -5.97
N ASN A 221 -6.51 10.78 -5.33
CA ASN A 221 -7.57 11.79 -5.18
C ASN A 221 -7.19 12.85 -4.14
N ILE A 222 -6.56 12.42 -3.03
CA ILE A 222 -6.06 13.29 -1.97
C ILE A 222 -4.64 12.87 -1.62
N LEU A 223 -3.80 13.84 -1.22
CA LEU A 223 -2.46 13.58 -0.74
C LEU A 223 -2.25 14.25 0.62
N PHE A 224 -1.77 13.45 1.59
CA PHE A 224 -1.27 13.94 2.88
C PHE A 224 0.25 13.78 2.96
N PRO A 225 0.94 14.69 3.66
CA PRO A 225 2.40 14.62 3.79
C PRO A 225 2.89 13.52 4.75
N SER A 226 1.99 12.91 5.53
CA SER A 226 2.33 11.85 6.48
C SER A 226 1.08 11.13 7.01
N MET A 227 1.28 9.97 7.65
CA MET A 227 0.22 9.28 8.39
C MET A 227 -0.28 10.11 9.58
N ALA A 228 0.58 10.88 10.25
CA ALA A 228 0.17 11.78 11.34
C ALA A 228 -0.79 12.87 10.83
N ALA A 229 -0.46 13.50 9.69
CA ALA A 229 -1.34 14.49 9.07
C ALA A 229 -2.68 13.87 8.63
N PHE A 230 -2.68 12.64 8.12
CA PHE A 230 -3.91 11.91 7.81
C PHE A 230 -4.74 11.66 9.08
N ASN A 231 -4.12 11.20 10.17
CA ASN A 231 -4.81 11.01 11.45
C ASN A 231 -5.44 12.28 12.00
N GLU A 232 -4.74 13.41 11.88
CA GLU A 232 -5.25 14.74 12.33
C GLU A 232 -6.47 15.17 11.50
N ASN A 233 -6.49 14.83 10.22
CA ASN A 233 -7.55 15.23 9.30
C ASN A 233 -8.61 14.13 9.05
N TRP A 234 -8.52 12.97 9.72
CA TRP A 234 -9.43 11.84 9.49
C TRP A 234 -10.90 12.22 9.58
N GLU A 235 -11.30 12.88 10.65
CA GLU A 235 -12.72 13.23 10.88
C GLU A 235 -13.26 14.13 9.76
N THR A 236 -12.49 15.16 9.39
CA THR A 236 -12.86 16.08 8.30
C THR A 236 -12.94 15.34 6.95
N CYS A 237 -11.99 14.44 6.70
CA CYS A 237 -11.95 13.64 5.50
C CYS A 237 -13.15 12.69 5.44
N ARG A 238 -13.43 11.95 6.50
CA ARG A 238 -14.55 11.02 6.63
C ARG A 238 -15.90 11.72 6.42
N GLN A 239 -16.11 12.84 7.10
CA GLN A 239 -17.34 13.63 6.94
C GLN A 239 -17.49 14.13 5.50
N SER A 240 -16.41 14.65 4.88
CA SER A 240 -16.45 15.10 3.49
C SER A 240 -16.81 13.96 2.54
N LEU A 241 -16.29 12.74 2.74
CA LEU A 241 -16.60 11.56 1.94
C LEU A 241 -18.06 11.13 2.06
N GLN A 242 -18.63 11.20 3.27
CA GLN A 242 -20.03 10.77 3.53
C GLN A 242 -21.08 11.83 3.16
N ASP A 243 -20.76 13.10 3.34
CA ASP A 243 -21.71 14.21 3.14
C ASP A 243 -21.79 14.65 1.66
N THR A 244 -20.80 14.26 0.83
CA THR A 244 -20.78 14.65 -0.58
C THR A 244 -21.63 13.71 -1.42
N SER A 245 -22.59 14.27 -2.13
CA SER A 245 -23.40 13.60 -3.14
C SER A 245 -23.53 14.45 -4.40
N LEU A 246 -23.66 13.80 -5.57
CA LEU A 246 -23.97 14.42 -6.85
C LEU A 246 -25.49 14.52 -7.05
#